data_68ffd44a9565c1cf1cbb030a517ab489
#
_entry.id   68ffd44a9565c1cf1cbb030a517ab489
#
_cell.length_a   1.000
_cell.length_b   1.000
_cell.length_c   1.000
_cell.angle_alpha   90.00
_cell.angle_beta   90.00
_cell.angle_gamma   90.00
#
_symmetry.space_group_name_H-M   'P 1'
#
loop_
_entity.id
_entity.type
_entity.pdbx_description
1 polymer ?
#
loop_
_entity_poly.entity_id
_entity_poly.type
_entity_poly.pdbx_seq_one_letter_code
_entity_poly.pdbx_strand_id
1 'polypeptide(L)'
;MSHHPKKVRIGLIQTTCGASPQDNLAKAVEWIRRAAAQGAQIICLQELFTSQYFCQIEDHRYFALAEAIPGPSTEVLGAVAAELEVVIVASLFERRSAGLYHNTAAVLDADGRYLGKYRKMHIPDDPLFYEKFYFTPGDLGFRAWQTKYAKIGVCICWDQWYPEAARLTALHGAQILFYPTAIGWHPAEKAQYGERQHAAWETIQRGHAIANGCYVAVPNRVGHEAPDGGPGLQFWGQSFIADPSGQILQKASPEQEQILVQELDLDALDVQRTHWPFFRDRRIDAYAGLEQRFLEDRNV
;
A
#
# COMPACT_ATOMS: atom_id res chain seq x y z
N MET A 1 -28.15 -6.05 8.44
CA MET A 1 -27.21 -4.96 8.11
C MET A 1 -26.17 -4.93 9.21
N SER A 2 -24.92 -5.28 8.93
CA SER A 2 -23.85 -5.23 9.91
C SER A 2 -23.59 -3.76 10.26
N HIS A 3 -23.79 -3.41 11.51
CA HIS A 3 -23.50 -2.07 12.03
C HIS A 3 -21.97 -1.94 12.06
N HIS A 4 -21.38 -1.27 11.05
CA HIS A 4 -19.97 -0.90 11.11
C HIS A 4 -19.80 0.25 12.10
N PRO A 5 -18.69 0.27 12.87
CA PRO A 5 -18.42 1.40 13.74
C PRO A 5 -18.32 2.68 12.91
N LYS A 6 -18.93 3.74 13.38
CA LYS A 6 -18.87 5.09 12.79
C LYS A 6 -17.45 5.64 12.75
N LYS A 7 -16.61 5.19 13.67
CA LYS A 7 -15.20 5.57 13.79
C LYS A 7 -14.32 4.34 13.80
N VAL A 8 -13.16 4.44 13.14
CA VAL A 8 -12.16 3.39 13.10
C VAL A 8 -10.78 3.99 13.31
N ARG A 9 -9.91 3.29 14.07
CA ARG A 9 -8.51 3.67 14.22
C ARG A 9 -7.64 2.81 13.31
N ILE A 10 -6.90 3.46 12.41
CA ILE A 10 -5.93 2.78 11.57
C ILE A 10 -4.52 2.97 12.10
N GLY A 11 -3.67 1.97 11.89
CA GLY A 11 -2.26 1.98 12.21
C GLY A 11 -1.40 1.84 10.95
N LEU A 12 -0.40 2.71 10.77
CA LEU A 12 0.63 2.53 9.75
C LEU A 12 1.96 2.23 10.44
N ILE A 13 2.66 1.23 9.93
CA ILE A 13 3.96 0.84 10.44
C ILE A 13 5.03 1.24 9.43
N GLN A 14 5.93 2.12 9.86
CA GLN A 14 7.12 2.56 9.14
C GLN A 14 8.34 1.99 9.83
N THR A 15 9.03 1.04 9.19
CA THR A 15 10.23 0.40 9.77
C THR A 15 11.32 0.19 8.73
N THR A 16 12.51 -0.11 9.23
CA THR A 16 13.64 -0.65 8.46
C THR A 16 13.49 -2.16 8.31
N CYS A 17 14.10 -2.74 7.27
CA CYS A 17 14.20 -4.19 7.09
C CYS A 17 15.66 -4.64 7.08
N GLY A 18 15.91 -5.75 7.78
CA GLY A 18 17.19 -6.45 7.76
C GLY A 18 17.25 -7.54 6.68
N ALA A 19 18.36 -8.25 6.64
CA ALA A 19 18.57 -9.33 5.66
C ALA A 19 17.78 -10.62 5.98
N SER A 20 17.40 -10.85 7.24
CA SER A 20 16.71 -12.07 7.69
C SER A 20 15.20 -11.91 7.59
N PRO A 21 14.50 -12.71 6.76
CA PRO A 21 13.04 -12.68 6.67
C PRO A 21 12.35 -13.02 7.99
N GLN A 22 12.92 -13.94 8.76
CA GLN A 22 12.38 -14.37 10.06
C GLN A 22 12.42 -13.22 11.07
N ASP A 23 13.54 -12.48 11.11
CA ASP A 23 13.70 -11.35 12.04
C ASP A 23 12.78 -10.19 11.62
N ASN A 24 12.62 -9.95 10.33
CA ASN A 24 11.69 -8.93 9.82
C ASN A 24 10.24 -9.27 10.15
N LEU A 25 9.83 -10.54 10.01
CA LEU A 25 8.49 -10.99 10.38
C LEU A 25 8.27 -10.88 11.89
N ALA A 26 9.24 -11.29 12.72
CA ALA A 26 9.18 -11.15 14.18
C ALA A 26 9.06 -9.68 14.60
N LYS A 27 9.86 -8.80 13.98
CA LYS A 27 9.80 -7.35 14.18
C LYS A 27 8.41 -6.81 13.77
N ALA A 28 7.88 -7.20 12.63
CA ALA A 28 6.56 -6.77 12.19
C ALA A 28 5.47 -7.17 13.20
N VAL A 29 5.50 -8.40 13.73
CA VAL A 29 4.58 -8.87 14.77
C VAL A 29 4.69 -8.01 16.04
N GLU A 30 5.90 -7.70 16.51
CA GLU A 30 6.11 -6.80 17.65
C GLU A 30 5.48 -5.43 17.40
N TRP A 31 5.72 -4.85 16.22
CA TRP A 31 5.21 -3.53 15.86
C TRP A 31 3.69 -3.53 15.68
N ILE A 32 3.10 -4.61 15.16
CA ILE A 32 1.63 -4.79 15.12
C ILE A 32 1.06 -4.79 16.55
N ARG A 33 1.67 -5.52 17.49
CA ARG A 33 1.26 -5.54 18.90
C ARG A 33 1.31 -4.14 19.51
N ARG A 34 2.37 -3.39 19.25
CA ARG A 34 2.53 -2.00 19.71
C ARG A 34 1.48 -1.06 19.10
N ALA A 35 1.14 -1.23 17.82
CA ALA A 35 0.09 -0.45 17.16
C ALA A 35 -1.30 -0.80 17.75
N ALA A 36 -1.61 -2.07 17.95
CA ALA A 36 -2.84 -2.53 18.58
C ALA A 36 -2.98 -2.01 20.02
N ALA A 37 -1.89 -2.01 20.79
CA ALA A 37 -1.86 -1.44 22.13
C ALA A 37 -2.14 0.09 22.17
N GLN A 38 -1.87 0.79 21.06
CA GLN A 38 -2.24 2.20 20.86
C GLN A 38 -3.69 2.37 20.35
N GLY A 39 -4.42 1.26 20.19
CA GLY A 39 -5.82 1.24 19.78
C GLY A 39 -6.06 1.13 18.27
N ALA A 40 -5.04 0.82 17.47
CA ALA A 40 -5.22 0.55 16.03
C ALA A 40 -6.07 -0.71 15.82
N GLN A 41 -7.06 -0.61 14.92
CA GLN A 41 -7.99 -1.69 14.57
C GLN A 41 -7.71 -2.26 13.17
N ILE A 42 -7.15 -1.45 12.28
CA ILE A 42 -6.69 -1.84 10.95
C ILE A 42 -5.24 -1.40 10.82
N ILE A 43 -4.33 -2.33 10.61
CA ILE A 43 -2.89 -2.08 10.59
C ILE A 43 -2.33 -2.43 9.22
N CYS A 44 -1.57 -1.51 8.62
CA CYS A 44 -0.92 -1.73 7.34
C CYS A 44 0.60 -1.64 7.49
N LEU A 45 1.28 -2.67 6.99
CA LEU A 45 2.73 -2.76 6.90
C LEU A 45 3.23 -2.13 5.59
N GLN A 46 4.50 -1.75 5.53
CA GLN A 46 5.14 -1.29 4.29
C GLN A 46 5.26 -2.43 3.26
N GLU A 47 5.57 -2.07 2.02
CA GLU A 47 5.76 -3.01 0.91
C GLU A 47 6.92 -3.98 1.16
N LEU A 48 6.73 -5.28 0.85
CA LEU A 48 7.73 -6.36 0.93
C LEU A 48 8.47 -6.40 2.28
N PHE A 49 7.73 -6.23 3.38
CA PHE A 49 8.26 -6.00 4.72
C PHE A 49 9.13 -7.14 5.27
N THR A 50 9.05 -8.35 4.68
CA THR A 50 9.82 -9.52 5.14
C THR A 50 11.29 -9.51 4.68
N SER A 51 11.69 -8.58 3.81
CA SER A 51 13.06 -8.53 3.28
C SER A 51 13.55 -7.10 3.10
N GLN A 52 14.86 -6.93 2.98
CA GLN A 52 15.38 -5.73 2.32
C GLN A 52 14.78 -5.64 0.91
N TYR A 53 14.73 -4.43 0.37
CA TYR A 53 14.22 -4.19 -0.97
C TYR A 53 15.22 -4.69 -2.01
N PHE A 54 15.09 -5.97 -2.37
CA PHE A 54 16.00 -6.70 -3.23
C PHE A 54 15.93 -6.30 -4.71
N CYS A 55 14.87 -5.60 -5.11
CA CYS A 55 14.69 -5.16 -6.49
C CYS A 55 15.70 -4.08 -6.95
N GLN A 56 16.68 -3.72 -6.10
CA GLN A 56 17.79 -2.84 -6.45
C GLN A 56 18.76 -3.48 -7.45
N ILE A 57 18.74 -4.80 -7.58
CA ILE A 57 19.54 -5.59 -8.55
C ILE A 57 18.71 -6.71 -9.15
N GLU A 58 19.14 -7.24 -10.30
CA GLU A 58 18.58 -8.42 -10.94
C GLU A 58 19.40 -9.65 -10.56
N ASP A 59 18.94 -10.40 -9.54
CA ASP A 59 19.65 -11.59 -9.06
C ASP A 59 18.67 -12.71 -8.72
N HIS A 60 18.83 -13.86 -9.37
CA HIS A 60 17.96 -15.04 -9.23
C HIS A 60 17.92 -15.60 -7.80
N ARG A 61 18.95 -15.37 -6.97
CA ARG A 61 18.97 -15.84 -5.57
C ARG A 61 17.79 -15.32 -4.74
N TYR A 62 17.27 -14.11 -5.08
CA TYR A 62 16.16 -13.50 -4.33
C TYR A 62 14.80 -14.14 -4.58
N PHE A 63 14.63 -14.96 -5.63
CA PHE A 63 13.42 -15.75 -5.78
C PHE A 63 13.21 -16.76 -4.65
N ALA A 64 14.26 -17.11 -3.90
CA ALA A 64 14.15 -17.94 -2.69
C ALA A 64 13.40 -17.25 -1.53
N LEU A 65 13.21 -15.92 -1.57
CA LEU A 65 12.43 -15.16 -0.59
C LEU A 65 10.92 -15.28 -0.81
N ALA A 66 10.51 -15.77 -1.98
CA ALA A 66 9.08 -15.84 -2.33
C ALA A 66 8.38 -17.02 -1.63
N GLU A 67 7.18 -16.77 -1.15
CA GLU A 67 6.31 -17.75 -0.49
C GLU A 67 4.93 -17.86 -1.16
N ALA A 68 4.21 -18.95 -0.91
CA ALA A 68 2.80 -19.04 -1.30
C ALA A 68 1.96 -18.03 -0.49
N ILE A 69 0.90 -17.50 -1.09
CA ILE A 69 -0.06 -16.65 -0.38
C ILE A 69 -1.48 -17.18 -0.64
N PRO A 70 -2.19 -17.69 0.41
CA PRO A 70 -1.76 -17.79 1.81
C PRO A 70 -0.59 -18.77 1.99
N GLY A 71 0.21 -18.54 3.03
CA GLY A 71 1.40 -19.31 3.37
C GLY A 71 2.00 -18.86 4.71
N PRO A 72 3.25 -19.20 5.01
CA PRO A 72 3.83 -19.08 6.34
C PRO A 72 3.68 -17.70 6.99
N SER A 73 3.99 -16.63 6.27
CA SER A 73 3.83 -15.27 6.83
C SER A 73 2.38 -14.92 7.10
N THR A 74 1.46 -15.29 6.21
CA THR A 74 0.02 -15.03 6.42
C THR A 74 -0.59 -15.88 7.52
N GLU A 75 -0.07 -17.08 7.79
CA GLU A 75 -0.49 -17.93 8.91
C GLU A 75 -0.10 -17.28 10.25
N VAL A 76 1.15 -16.82 10.38
CA VAL A 76 1.63 -16.10 11.56
C VAL A 76 0.82 -14.82 11.79
N LEU A 77 0.66 -14.00 10.74
CA LEU A 77 -0.08 -12.75 10.85
C LEU A 77 -1.57 -12.95 11.09
N GLY A 78 -2.17 -14.03 10.56
CA GLY A 78 -3.56 -14.41 10.83
C GLY A 78 -3.78 -14.76 12.31
N ALA A 79 -2.86 -15.51 12.91
CA ALA A 79 -2.92 -15.81 14.34
C ALA A 79 -2.81 -14.53 15.20
N VAL A 80 -1.91 -13.61 14.83
CA VAL A 80 -1.76 -12.30 15.49
C VAL A 80 -3.00 -11.42 15.30
N ALA A 81 -3.59 -11.41 14.09
CA ALA A 81 -4.83 -10.69 13.80
C ALA A 81 -5.99 -11.15 14.70
N ALA A 82 -6.16 -12.49 14.83
CA ALA A 82 -7.18 -13.07 15.71
C ALA A 82 -6.92 -12.77 17.19
N GLU A 83 -5.68 -12.90 17.64
CA GLU A 83 -5.30 -12.63 19.04
C GLU A 83 -5.58 -11.20 19.47
N LEU A 84 -5.25 -10.24 18.59
CA LEU A 84 -5.37 -8.81 18.88
C LEU A 84 -6.70 -8.20 18.42
N GLU A 85 -7.53 -8.99 17.75
CA GLU A 85 -8.76 -8.55 17.08
C GLU A 85 -8.55 -7.38 16.09
N VAL A 86 -7.44 -7.40 15.32
CA VAL A 86 -7.09 -6.36 14.34
C VAL A 86 -7.10 -6.89 12.92
N VAL A 87 -7.43 -6.03 11.97
CA VAL A 87 -7.23 -6.28 10.54
C VAL A 87 -5.78 -6.00 10.18
N ILE A 88 -5.16 -6.87 9.38
CA ILE A 88 -3.78 -6.67 8.92
C ILE A 88 -3.73 -6.66 7.40
N VAL A 89 -3.06 -5.64 6.84
CA VAL A 89 -2.68 -5.55 5.43
C VAL A 89 -1.17 -5.76 5.34
N ALA A 90 -0.74 -6.81 4.63
CA ALA A 90 0.66 -7.25 4.55
C ALA A 90 1.11 -7.47 3.11
N SER A 91 2.09 -6.70 2.63
CA SER A 91 2.69 -6.85 1.31
C SER A 91 3.86 -7.82 1.35
N LEU A 92 3.83 -8.82 0.46
CA LEU A 92 4.71 -10.00 0.45
C LEU A 92 5.16 -10.34 -0.98
N PHE A 93 6.26 -11.07 -1.09
CA PHE A 93 6.72 -11.66 -2.34
C PHE A 93 6.01 -13.00 -2.57
N GLU A 94 5.05 -13.03 -3.50
CA GLU A 94 4.25 -14.22 -3.79
C GLU A 94 4.94 -15.13 -4.82
N ARG A 95 5.11 -16.40 -4.47
CA ARG A 95 5.34 -17.51 -5.41
C ARG A 95 4.00 -18.14 -5.77
N ARG A 96 3.46 -17.82 -6.93
CA ARG A 96 2.21 -18.41 -7.43
C ARG A 96 2.46 -19.84 -7.98
N SER A 97 3.54 -19.99 -8.73
CA SER A 97 4.03 -21.25 -9.26
C SER A 97 5.51 -21.11 -9.61
N ALA A 98 6.13 -22.18 -10.07
CA ALA A 98 7.50 -22.10 -10.61
C ALA A 98 7.53 -21.13 -11.81
N GLY A 99 8.42 -20.14 -11.77
CA GLY A 99 8.58 -19.12 -12.81
C GLY A 99 7.49 -18.04 -12.85
N LEU A 100 6.54 -18.00 -11.88
CA LEU A 100 5.47 -17.01 -11.83
C LEU A 100 5.35 -16.42 -10.44
N TYR A 101 5.70 -15.15 -10.32
CA TYR A 101 5.81 -14.44 -9.06
C TYR A 101 5.11 -13.08 -9.12
N HIS A 102 4.65 -12.59 -7.96
CA HIS A 102 3.97 -11.29 -7.85
C HIS A 102 4.39 -10.55 -6.57
N ASN A 103 4.33 -9.23 -6.63
CA ASN A 103 4.27 -8.38 -5.45
C ASN A 103 2.80 -8.33 -5.00
N THR A 104 2.50 -8.81 -3.80
CA THR A 104 1.14 -9.15 -3.39
C THR A 104 0.84 -8.64 -1.99
N ALA A 105 -0.29 -7.97 -1.81
CA ALA A 105 -0.81 -7.61 -0.49
C ALA A 105 -1.92 -8.59 -0.07
N ALA A 106 -1.74 -9.23 1.07
CA ALA A 106 -2.73 -10.06 1.74
C ALA A 106 -3.57 -9.21 2.71
N VAL A 107 -4.87 -9.52 2.80
CA VAL A 107 -5.80 -8.91 3.77
C VAL A 107 -6.29 -9.98 4.73
N LEU A 108 -6.02 -9.78 6.02
CA LEU A 108 -6.42 -10.66 7.12
C LEU A 108 -7.43 -9.93 8.00
N ASP A 109 -8.59 -10.56 8.27
CA ASP A 109 -9.60 -9.93 9.11
C ASP A 109 -9.28 -10.09 10.60
N ALA A 110 -10.00 -9.40 11.43
CA ALA A 110 -9.82 -9.35 12.88
C ALA A 110 -10.12 -10.69 13.60
N ASP A 111 -10.68 -11.67 12.91
CA ASP A 111 -10.81 -13.05 13.37
C ASP A 111 -9.68 -13.97 12.87
N GLY A 112 -8.67 -13.40 12.21
CA GLY A 112 -7.55 -14.12 11.62
C GLY A 112 -7.82 -14.70 10.23
N ARG A 113 -9.05 -14.59 9.73
CA ARG A 113 -9.42 -15.14 8.43
C ARG A 113 -8.76 -14.38 7.29
N TYR A 114 -8.16 -15.11 6.36
CA TYR A 114 -7.67 -14.56 5.11
C TYR A 114 -8.85 -14.17 4.20
N LEU A 115 -9.01 -12.87 3.94
CA LEU A 115 -10.08 -12.33 3.09
C LEU A 115 -9.73 -12.35 1.60
N GLY A 116 -8.46 -12.44 1.26
CA GLY A 116 -7.98 -12.43 -0.10
C GLY A 116 -6.71 -11.60 -0.28
N LYS A 117 -6.36 -11.38 -1.55
CA LYS A 117 -5.13 -10.66 -1.93
C LYS A 117 -5.34 -9.74 -3.11
N TYR A 118 -4.48 -8.72 -3.19
CA TYR A 118 -4.25 -7.87 -4.34
C TYR A 118 -2.85 -8.13 -4.88
N ARG A 119 -2.70 -8.31 -6.18
CA ARG A 119 -1.41 -8.37 -6.86
C ARG A 119 -1.14 -7.03 -7.53
N LYS A 120 0.02 -6.44 -7.27
CA LYS A 120 0.45 -5.15 -7.83
C LYS A 120 0.26 -5.13 -9.34
N MET A 121 -0.54 -4.19 -9.83
CA MET A 121 -0.91 -4.11 -11.24
C MET A 121 0.15 -3.38 -12.06
N HIS A 122 0.72 -2.31 -11.52
CA HIS A 122 1.74 -1.51 -12.19
C HIS A 122 3.11 -1.83 -11.60
N ILE A 123 3.98 -2.39 -12.44
CA ILE A 123 5.32 -2.82 -12.04
C ILE A 123 6.35 -1.84 -12.58
N PRO A 124 7.13 -1.15 -11.72
CA PRO A 124 8.19 -0.23 -12.15
C PRO A 124 9.38 -0.97 -12.75
N ASP A 125 10.17 -0.23 -13.51
CA ASP A 125 11.42 -0.68 -14.10
C ASP A 125 12.36 0.52 -14.29
N ASP A 126 12.87 1.02 -13.18
CA ASP A 126 13.79 2.16 -13.11
C ASP A 126 15.10 1.74 -12.40
N PRO A 127 16.18 2.48 -12.54
CA PRO A 127 17.43 2.21 -11.82
C PRO A 127 17.18 2.04 -10.30
N LEU A 128 17.64 0.93 -9.75
CA LEU A 128 17.42 0.45 -8.38
C LEU A 128 15.96 0.06 -8.04
N PHE A 129 15.07 0.00 -9.05
CA PHE A 129 13.69 -0.47 -8.93
C PHE A 129 13.36 -1.47 -10.04
N TYR A 130 14.21 -2.50 -10.21
CA TYR A 130 14.09 -3.52 -11.26
C TYR A 130 13.02 -4.56 -10.93
N GLU A 131 11.80 -4.10 -10.63
CA GLU A 131 10.72 -4.99 -10.21
C GLU A 131 10.23 -5.92 -11.35
N LYS A 132 10.35 -5.50 -12.61
CA LYS A 132 9.96 -6.34 -13.76
C LYS A 132 10.78 -7.60 -13.91
N PHE A 133 12.00 -7.65 -13.36
CA PHE A 133 12.79 -8.87 -13.32
C PHE A 133 12.13 -9.94 -12.42
N TYR A 134 11.47 -9.52 -11.36
CA TYR A 134 10.90 -10.41 -10.34
C TYR A 134 9.41 -10.66 -10.51
N PHE A 135 8.62 -9.63 -10.87
CA PHE A 135 7.17 -9.68 -10.73
C PHE A 135 6.44 -9.63 -12.07
N THR A 136 5.50 -10.55 -12.21
CA THR A 136 4.46 -10.47 -13.21
C THR A 136 3.40 -9.45 -12.76
N PRO A 137 2.88 -8.59 -13.65
CA PRO A 137 1.75 -7.71 -13.34
C PRO A 137 0.56 -8.46 -12.74
N GLY A 138 -0.19 -7.80 -11.87
CA GLY A 138 -1.37 -8.36 -11.23
C GLY A 138 -2.47 -8.72 -12.23
N ASP A 139 -3.17 -9.81 -11.96
CA ASP A 139 -4.23 -10.36 -12.81
C ASP A 139 -5.56 -10.57 -12.06
N LEU A 140 -5.67 -10.03 -10.84
CA LEU A 140 -6.86 -10.16 -10.01
C LEU A 140 -7.79 -8.94 -10.09
N GLY A 141 -7.38 -7.89 -10.80
CA GLY A 141 -8.07 -6.61 -10.86
C GLY A 141 -7.96 -5.81 -9.55
N PHE A 142 -8.55 -4.63 -9.57
CA PHE A 142 -8.66 -3.77 -8.38
C PHE A 142 -9.82 -4.27 -7.50
N ARG A 143 -9.66 -4.17 -6.17
CA ARG A 143 -10.59 -4.78 -5.20
C ARG A 143 -10.75 -3.95 -3.94
N ALA A 144 -11.88 -4.18 -3.27
CA ALA A 144 -12.08 -3.73 -1.89
C ALA A 144 -12.63 -4.90 -1.05
N TRP A 145 -12.23 -4.97 0.21
CA TRP A 145 -12.64 -6.01 1.15
C TRP A 145 -13.47 -5.40 2.27
N GLN A 146 -14.58 -6.07 2.57
CA GLN A 146 -15.34 -5.78 3.76
C GLN A 146 -14.65 -6.47 4.94
N THR A 147 -14.11 -5.69 5.86
CA THR A 147 -13.50 -6.18 7.10
C THR A 147 -14.44 -5.96 8.29
N LYS A 148 -14.05 -6.44 9.47
CA LYS A 148 -14.78 -6.18 10.72
C LYS A 148 -15.03 -4.69 10.95
N TYR A 149 -14.13 -3.79 10.55
CA TYR A 149 -14.15 -2.38 10.94
C TYR A 149 -14.49 -1.39 9.82
N ALA A 150 -14.08 -1.67 8.59
CA ALA A 150 -14.31 -0.79 7.43
C ALA A 150 -14.22 -1.56 6.11
N LYS A 151 -14.71 -0.97 5.04
CA LYS A 151 -14.43 -1.45 3.70
C LYS A 151 -13.15 -0.81 3.19
N ILE A 152 -12.11 -1.62 2.98
CA ILE A 152 -10.77 -1.17 2.62
C ILE A 152 -10.39 -1.59 1.20
N GLY A 153 -9.63 -0.74 0.53
CA GLY A 153 -8.96 -1.05 -0.73
C GLY A 153 -7.45 -1.06 -0.54
N VAL A 154 -6.76 -1.85 -1.35
CA VAL A 154 -5.30 -1.92 -1.32
C VAL A 154 -4.78 -1.80 -2.74
N CYS A 155 -3.84 -0.89 -2.94
CA CYS A 155 -2.95 -0.79 -4.09
C CYS A 155 -1.52 -0.79 -3.58
N ILE A 156 -0.52 -1.14 -4.41
CA ILE A 156 0.86 -1.27 -3.93
C ILE A 156 1.76 -0.28 -4.65
N CYS A 157 2.46 0.56 -3.88
CA CYS A 157 3.58 1.43 -4.30
C CYS A 157 3.35 2.10 -5.66
N TRP A 158 3.91 1.58 -6.76
CA TRP A 158 3.83 2.19 -8.09
C TRP A 158 2.40 2.44 -8.58
N ASP A 159 1.41 1.67 -8.10
CA ASP A 159 -0.02 1.91 -8.36
C ASP A 159 -0.45 3.32 -7.92
N GLN A 160 0.27 3.93 -6.96
CA GLN A 160 -0.02 5.25 -6.41
C GLN A 160 0.05 6.39 -7.44
N TRP A 161 0.75 6.18 -8.56
CA TRP A 161 0.87 7.18 -9.62
C TRP A 161 -0.32 7.17 -10.61
N TYR A 162 -1.16 6.14 -10.55
CA TYR A 162 -2.23 5.89 -11.52
C TYR A 162 -3.61 6.20 -10.94
N PRO A 163 -4.26 7.31 -11.37
CA PRO A 163 -5.60 7.67 -10.93
C PRO A 163 -6.64 6.57 -11.15
N GLU A 164 -6.47 5.75 -12.18
CA GLU A 164 -7.33 4.64 -12.52
C GLU A 164 -7.33 3.57 -11.42
N ALA A 165 -6.18 3.27 -10.83
CA ALA A 165 -6.04 2.31 -9.73
C ALA A 165 -6.85 2.76 -8.51
N ALA A 166 -6.67 4.01 -8.10
CA ALA A 166 -7.42 4.60 -7.00
C ALA A 166 -8.92 4.63 -7.29
N ARG A 167 -9.30 5.05 -8.50
CA ARG A 167 -10.70 5.18 -8.92
C ARG A 167 -11.40 3.83 -8.96
N LEU A 168 -10.82 2.83 -9.59
CA LEU A 168 -11.42 1.50 -9.70
C LEU A 168 -11.56 0.85 -8.32
N THR A 169 -10.55 0.97 -7.46
CA THR A 169 -10.62 0.48 -6.09
C THR A 169 -11.71 1.19 -5.27
N ALA A 170 -11.83 2.50 -5.41
CA ALA A 170 -12.88 3.28 -4.74
C ALA A 170 -14.29 2.97 -5.26
N LEU A 171 -14.45 2.64 -6.55
CA LEU A 171 -15.72 2.21 -7.13
C LEU A 171 -16.19 0.86 -6.59
N HIS A 172 -15.28 0.01 -6.07
CA HIS A 172 -15.64 -1.17 -5.28
C HIS A 172 -16.15 -0.82 -3.87
N GLY A 173 -16.22 0.46 -3.54
CA GLY A 173 -16.78 0.96 -2.27
C GLY A 173 -15.74 1.14 -1.16
N ALA A 174 -14.45 1.17 -1.46
CA ALA A 174 -13.42 1.43 -0.47
C ALA A 174 -13.65 2.77 0.25
N GLN A 175 -13.58 2.73 1.57
CA GLN A 175 -13.63 3.90 2.46
C GLN A 175 -12.22 4.41 2.78
N ILE A 176 -11.26 3.46 2.80
CA ILE A 176 -9.85 3.71 3.05
C ILE A 176 -9.05 3.01 1.96
N LEU A 177 -8.17 3.73 1.29
CA LEU A 177 -7.19 3.18 0.35
C LEU A 177 -5.84 3.07 1.04
N PHE A 178 -5.30 1.87 1.14
CA PHE A 178 -3.95 1.62 1.62
C PHE A 178 -2.97 1.47 0.46
N TYR A 179 -1.80 2.07 0.62
CA TYR A 179 -0.69 1.98 -0.33
C TYR A 179 0.59 1.52 0.39
N PRO A 180 0.75 0.21 0.70
CA PRO A 180 2.04 -0.32 1.09
C PRO A 180 3.12 0.10 0.09
N THR A 181 4.18 0.74 0.58
CA THR A 181 5.15 1.42 -0.29
C THR A 181 6.58 1.13 0.16
N ALA A 182 7.50 1.08 -0.82
CA ALA A 182 8.94 1.08 -0.66
C ALA A 182 9.55 2.05 -1.68
N ILE A 183 9.47 3.35 -1.39
CA ILE A 183 9.99 4.40 -2.26
C ILE A 183 11.07 5.21 -1.56
N GLY A 184 12.12 5.50 -2.29
CA GLY A 184 13.29 6.22 -1.82
C GLY A 184 13.94 7.06 -2.90
N TRP A 185 15.02 7.74 -2.56
CA TRP A 185 15.83 8.48 -3.51
C TRP A 185 16.93 7.61 -4.10
N HIS A 186 17.06 7.69 -5.41
CA HIS A 186 18.31 7.30 -6.06
C HIS A 186 19.42 8.25 -5.57
N PRO A 187 20.55 7.74 -5.05
CA PRO A 187 21.59 8.60 -4.46
C PRO A 187 22.09 9.71 -5.38
N ALA A 188 22.23 9.44 -6.68
CA ALA A 188 22.71 10.42 -7.66
C ALA A 188 21.68 11.52 -7.98
N GLU A 189 20.40 11.29 -7.71
CA GLU A 189 19.32 12.21 -8.07
C GLU A 189 18.81 13.03 -6.90
N LYS A 190 19.06 12.57 -5.66
CA LYS A 190 18.50 13.16 -4.44
C LYS A 190 18.73 14.67 -4.34
N ALA A 191 19.95 15.13 -4.64
CA ALA A 191 20.30 16.55 -4.52
C ALA A 191 19.56 17.44 -5.53
N GLN A 192 19.28 16.94 -6.73
CA GLN A 192 18.68 17.71 -7.81
C GLN A 192 17.16 17.60 -7.85
N TYR A 193 16.61 16.40 -7.59
CA TYR A 193 15.19 16.09 -7.83
C TYR A 193 14.44 15.65 -6.58
N GLY A 194 15.13 15.31 -5.48
CA GLY A 194 14.54 14.61 -4.35
C GLY A 194 13.34 15.30 -3.72
N GLU A 195 13.40 16.64 -3.56
CA GLU A 195 12.27 17.41 -3.02
C GLU A 195 11.05 17.35 -3.96
N ARG A 196 11.25 17.49 -5.26
CA ARG A 196 10.16 17.45 -6.25
C ARG A 196 9.55 16.08 -6.38
N GLN A 197 10.38 15.02 -6.34
CA GLN A 197 9.92 13.64 -6.38
C GLN A 197 9.02 13.33 -5.18
N HIS A 198 9.46 13.72 -3.97
CA HIS A 198 8.68 13.54 -2.74
C HIS A 198 7.38 14.36 -2.77
N ALA A 199 7.44 15.63 -3.18
CA ALA A 199 6.26 16.49 -3.27
C ALA A 199 5.23 15.94 -4.28
N ALA A 200 5.68 15.41 -5.42
CA ALA A 200 4.80 14.77 -6.40
C ALA A 200 4.12 13.53 -5.81
N TRP A 201 4.88 12.67 -5.10
CA TRP A 201 4.39 11.46 -4.44
C TRP A 201 3.29 11.75 -3.40
N GLU A 202 3.48 12.75 -2.56
CA GLU A 202 2.48 13.17 -1.58
C GLU A 202 1.25 13.78 -2.27
N THR A 203 1.49 14.65 -3.24
CA THR A 203 0.42 15.40 -3.93
C THR A 203 -0.54 14.48 -4.69
N ILE A 204 -0.02 13.51 -5.47
CA ILE A 204 -0.89 12.61 -6.25
C ILE A 204 -1.80 11.79 -5.34
N GLN A 205 -1.30 11.29 -4.22
CA GLN A 205 -2.07 10.47 -3.29
C GLN A 205 -3.12 11.29 -2.52
N ARG A 206 -2.80 12.53 -2.16
CA ARG A 206 -3.79 13.50 -1.64
C ARG A 206 -4.86 13.79 -2.68
N GLY A 207 -4.48 13.89 -3.96
CA GLY A 207 -5.42 14.00 -5.07
C GLY A 207 -6.36 12.79 -5.18
N HIS A 208 -5.86 11.57 -4.91
CA HIS A 208 -6.71 10.38 -4.87
C HIS A 208 -7.74 10.43 -3.73
N ALA A 209 -7.34 10.92 -2.55
CA ALA A 209 -8.26 11.10 -1.43
C ALA A 209 -9.41 12.04 -1.80
N ILE A 210 -9.10 13.20 -2.37
CA ILE A 210 -10.08 14.20 -2.81
C ILE A 210 -10.98 13.63 -3.91
N ALA A 211 -10.39 13.14 -5.00
CA ALA A 211 -11.12 12.72 -6.19
C ALA A 211 -12.08 11.54 -5.91
N ASN A 212 -11.81 10.73 -4.90
CA ASN A 212 -12.60 9.55 -4.56
C ASN A 212 -13.40 9.72 -3.26
N GLY A 213 -13.25 10.85 -2.55
CA GLY A 213 -13.91 11.09 -1.27
C GLY A 213 -13.66 9.94 -0.29
N CYS A 214 -12.39 9.56 -0.11
CA CYS A 214 -11.97 8.45 0.76
C CYS A 214 -10.71 8.85 1.54
N TYR A 215 -10.42 8.13 2.63
CA TYR A 215 -9.11 8.24 3.28
C TYR A 215 -8.04 7.55 2.47
N VAL A 216 -6.83 8.10 2.48
CA VAL A 216 -5.64 7.49 1.89
C VAL A 216 -4.59 7.31 2.99
N ALA A 217 -4.02 6.11 3.07
CA ALA A 217 -3.12 5.69 4.12
C ALA A 217 -1.89 4.99 3.52
N VAL A 218 -0.71 5.58 3.70
CA VAL A 218 0.50 5.24 2.96
C VAL A 218 1.63 4.90 3.93
N PRO A 219 1.79 3.62 4.31
CA PRO A 219 3.00 3.19 5.01
C PRO A 219 4.16 3.08 4.01
N ASN A 220 5.24 3.77 4.29
CA ASN A 220 6.48 3.67 3.53
C ASN A 220 7.60 3.08 4.40
N ARG A 221 8.62 2.58 3.74
CA ARG A 221 9.86 2.11 4.33
C ARG A 221 10.74 3.30 4.75
N VAL A 222 11.63 3.12 5.73
CA VAL A 222 12.59 4.11 6.22
C VAL A 222 14.01 3.53 6.29
N GLY A 223 15.01 4.38 6.28
CA GLY A 223 16.41 4.00 6.38
C GLY A 223 17.08 3.79 5.03
N HIS A 224 18.32 3.35 5.07
CA HIS A 224 19.13 3.05 3.89
C HIS A 224 19.29 1.54 3.74
N GLU A 225 19.06 1.04 2.53
CA GLU A 225 19.26 -0.39 2.22
C GLU A 225 20.12 -0.55 0.96
N ALA A 226 21.12 -1.43 1.07
CA ALA A 226 22.04 -1.81 0.00
C ALA A 226 22.29 -3.32 0.05
N PRO A 227 21.33 -4.16 -0.39
CA PRO A 227 21.38 -5.61 -0.19
C PRO A 227 22.57 -6.30 -0.86
N ASP A 228 23.17 -5.68 -1.85
CA ASP A 228 24.35 -6.19 -2.59
C ASP A 228 25.63 -5.41 -2.30
N GLY A 229 25.59 -4.44 -1.36
CA GLY A 229 26.69 -3.54 -1.05
C GLY A 229 26.94 -2.45 -2.08
N GLY A 230 26.00 -2.24 -3.02
CA GLY A 230 26.00 -1.12 -3.97
C GLY A 230 25.64 0.22 -3.33
N PRO A 231 25.26 1.25 -4.14
CA PRO A 231 24.94 2.57 -3.62
C PRO A 231 23.71 2.60 -2.71
N GLY A 232 22.81 1.63 -2.88
CA GLY A 232 21.60 1.50 -2.09
C GLY A 232 20.55 2.57 -2.38
N LEU A 233 19.40 2.44 -1.69
CA LEU A 233 18.33 3.42 -1.68
C LEU A 233 18.20 4.04 -0.29
N GLN A 234 18.02 5.35 -0.24
CA GLN A 234 17.59 6.06 0.96
C GLN A 234 16.07 6.18 0.90
N PHE A 235 15.35 5.34 1.63
CA PHE A 235 13.89 5.41 1.70
C PHE A 235 13.42 6.70 2.36
N TRP A 236 12.29 7.24 1.88
CA TRP A 236 11.81 8.56 2.30
C TRP A 236 11.23 8.57 3.70
N GLY A 237 10.84 7.39 4.24
CA GLY A 237 9.97 7.39 5.41
C GLY A 237 8.69 8.17 5.10
N GLN A 238 8.35 9.12 5.95
CA GLN A 238 7.26 10.08 5.78
C GLN A 238 5.92 9.40 5.45
N SER A 239 5.69 8.20 5.97
CA SER A 239 4.36 7.55 5.94
C SER A 239 3.30 8.55 6.37
N PHE A 240 2.14 8.56 5.71
CA PHE A 240 1.12 9.55 6.03
C PHE A 240 -0.30 9.04 5.88
N ILE A 241 -1.23 9.77 6.48
CA ILE A 241 -2.67 9.55 6.38
C ILE A 241 -3.31 10.86 5.92
N ALA A 242 -4.05 10.81 4.82
CA ALA A 242 -4.81 11.94 4.31
C ALA A 242 -6.32 11.70 4.43
N ASP A 243 -7.06 12.76 4.75
CA ASP A 243 -8.50 12.76 4.79
C ASP A 243 -9.15 12.94 3.39
N PRO A 244 -10.46 12.80 3.25
CA PRO A 244 -11.16 12.97 1.97
C PRO A 244 -11.08 14.38 1.37
N SER A 245 -10.61 15.38 2.11
CA SER A 245 -10.32 16.73 1.60
C SER A 245 -8.87 16.89 1.14
N GLY A 246 -8.04 15.84 1.28
CA GLY A 246 -6.63 15.85 0.95
C GLY A 246 -5.74 16.49 2.01
N GLN A 247 -6.27 16.76 3.23
CA GLN A 247 -5.45 17.23 4.33
C GLN A 247 -4.68 16.05 4.95
N ILE A 248 -3.41 16.27 5.27
CA ILE A 248 -2.62 15.29 6.01
C ILE A 248 -3.01 15.37 7.47
N LEU A 249 -3.57 14.26 7.99
CA LEU A 249 -3.95 14.11 9.39
C LEU A 249 -2.75 13.76 10.27
N GLN A 250 -1.88 12.88 9.76
CA GLN A 250 -0.62 12.49 10.40
C GLN A 250 0.45 12.21 9.36
N LYS A 251 1.71 12.48 9.70
CA LYS A 251 2.89 12.19 8.88
C LYS A 251 4.05 11.77 9.76
N ALA A 252 4.73 10.70 9.37
CA ALA A 252 5.89 10.16 10.07
C ALA A 252 7.18 10.93 9.76
N SER A 253 8.19 10.70 10.58
CA SER A 253 9.55 11.18 10.37
C SER A 253 10.15 10.62 9.07
N PRO A 254 11.00 11.37 8.35
CA PRO A 254 11.77 10.86 7.23
C PRO A 254 12.88 9.88 7.63
N GLU A 255 13.25 9.82 8.92
CA GLU A 255 14.46 9.13 9.37
C GLU A 255 14.22 8.06 10.46
N GLN A 256 13.04 8.09 11.10
CA GLN A 256 12.79 7.24 12.27
C GLN A 256 11.77 6.14 11.96
N GLU A 257 11.97 4.99 12.59
CA GLU A 257 10.91 3.98 12.69
C GLU A 257 9.77 4.54 13.56
N GLN A 258 8.55 4.41 13.07
CA GLN A 258 7.40 5.03 13.72
C GLN A 258 6.11 4.28 13.46
N ILE A 259 5.21 4.32 14.43
CA ILE A 259 3.81 3.93 14.28
C ILE A 259 2.96 5.20 14.22
N LEU A 260 2.14 5.33 13.18
CA LEU A 260 1.08 6.30 13.15
C LEU A 260 -0.23 5.63 13.56
N VAL A 261 -0.97 6.18 14.51
CA VAL A 261 -2.34 5.73 14.83
C VAL A 261 -3.28 6.90 14.72
N GLN A 262 -4.28 6.79 13.83
CA GLN A 262 -5.23 7.87 13.54
C GLN A 262 -6.66 7.36 13.58
N GLU A 263 -7.52 8.07 14.32
CA GLU A 263 -8.97 7.85 14.27
C GLU A 263 -9.56 8.51 13.02
N LEU A 264 -10.36 7.74 12.27
CA LEU A 264 -11.06 8.15 11.07
C LEU A 264 -12.56 8.12 11.33
N ASP A 265 -13.28 9.15 10.89
CA ASP A 265 -14.72 9.23 10.95
C ASP A 265 -15.34 8.73 9.63
N LEU A 266 -15.90 7.52 9.65
CA LEU A 266 -16.49 6.92 8.44
C LEU A 266 -17.87 7.53 8.10
N ASP A 267 -18.57 8.13 9.03
CA ASP A 267 -19.82 8.84 8.75
C ASP A 267 -19.54 10.14 7.98
N ALA A 268 -18.40 10.79 8.28
CA ALA A 268 -17.98 11.98 7.55
C ALA A 268 -17.77 11.73 6.05
N LEU A 269 -17.48 10.48 5.63
CA LEU A 269 -17.38 10.13 4.22
C LEU A 269 -18.71 10.27 3.47
N ASP A 270 -19.81 9.85 4.06
CA ASP A 270 -21.13 9.96 3.43
C ASP A 270 -21.54 11.44 3.30
N VAL A 271 -21.23 12.25 4.31
CA VAL A 271 -21.44 13.69 4.27
C VAL A 271 -20.59 14.31 3.14
N GLN A 272 -19.30 14.01 3.10
CA GLN A 272 -18.37 14.51 2.08
C GLN A 272 -18.83 14.12 0.67
N ARG A 273 -19.16 12.85 0.45
CA ARG A 273 -19.61 12.33 -0.85
C ARG A 273 -20.98 12.88 -1.27
N THR A 274 -21.80 13.28 -0.32
CA THR A 274 -23.11 13.91 -0.59
C THR A 274 -22.96 15.36 -1.00
N HIS A 275 -22.10 16.13 -0.28
CA HIS A 275 -21.88 17.54 -0.58
C HIS A 275 -20.98 17.77 -1.79
N TRP A 276 -20.01 16.89 -2.02
CA TRP A 276 -19.10 16.90 -3.18
C TRP A 276 -19.27 15.57 -3.95
N PRO A 277 -20.33 15.44 -4.75
CA PRO A 277 -20.76 14.15 -5.28
C PRO A 277 -19.99 13.75 -6.55
N PHE A 278 -18.68 13.66 -6.47
CA PHE A 278 -17.81 13.35 -7.60
C PHE A 278 -18.17 12.03 -8.29
N PHE A 279 -18.65 11.02 -7.55
CA PHE A 279 -19.08 9.75 -8.15
C PHE A 279 -20.36 9.90 -8.97
N ARG A 280 -21.34 10.69 -8.49
CA ARG A 280 -22.60 10.97 -9.20
C ARG A 280 -22.34 11.72 -10.49
N ASP A 281 -21.44 12.69 -10.46
CA ASP A 281 -21.22 13.64 -11.56
C ASP A 281 -20.23 13.13 -12.61
N ARG A 282 -19.78 11.86 -12.50
CA ARG A 282 -18.92 11.22 -13.49
C ARG A 282 -19.63 11.09 -14.84
N ARG A 283 -18.95 11.45 -15.90
CA ARG A 283 -19.40 11.31 -17.29
C ARG A 283 -18.94 9.97 -17.87
N ILE A 284 -19.50 8.87 -17.33
CA ILE A 284 -19.13 7.50 -17.73
C ILE A 284 -19.36 7.23 -19.21
N ASP A 285 -20.27 7.98 -19.83
CA ASP A 285 -20.55 7.99 -21.27
C ASP A 285 -19.40 8.54 -22.13
N ALA A 286 -18.47 9.29 -21.53
CA ALA A 286 -17.35 9.97 -22.21
C ALA A 286 -15.96 9.34 -21.91
N TYR A 287 -15.88 8.28 -21.11
CA TYR A 287 -14.58 7.74 -20.64
C TYR A 287 -14.05 6.55 -21.43
N ALA A 288 -14.68 6.15 -22.55
CA ALA A 288 -14.22 5.01 -23.36
C ALA A 288 -12.75 5.11 -23.81
N GLY A 289 -12.23 6.33 -23.95
CA GLY A 289 -10.83 6.56 -24.31
C GLY A 289 -9.81 6.12 -23.24
N LEU A 290 -10.22 5.91 -21.98
CA LEU A 290 -9.30 5.45 -20.90
C LEU A 290 -8.76 4.03 -21.12
N GLU A 291 -9.39 3.23 -21.98
CA GLU A 291 -8.90 1.89 -22.33
C GLU A 291 -7.81 1.92 -23.41
N GLN A 292 -7.54 3.10 -23.99
CA GLN A 292 -6.52 3.30 -25.01
C GLN A 292 -5.27 3.88 -24.36
N ARG A 293 -4.11 3.40 -24.79
CA ARG A 293 -2.81 3.92 -24.30
C ARG A 293 -2.55 5.36 -24.73
N PHE A 294 -3.05 5.73 -25.91
CA PHE A 294 -2.95 7.05 -26.51
C PHE A 294 -4.14 7.28 -27.44
N LEU A 295 -4.67 8.49 -27.46
CA LEU A 295 -5.75 8.86 -28.37
C LEU A 295 -5.13 9.55 -29.59
N GLU A 296 -5.19 8.87 -30.74
CA GLU A 296 -4.80 9.47 -32.01
C GLU A 296 -5.97 10.28 -32.57
N ASP A 297 -5.67 11.47 -33.11
CA ASP A 297 -6.64 12.21 -33.88
C ASP A 297 -7.03 11.36 -35.09
N ARG A 298 -8.20 10.75 -35.04
CA ARG A 298 -8.78 10.15 -36.25
C ARG A 298 -9.11 11.31 -37.17
N ASN A 299 -8.23 11.57 -38.15
CA ASN A 299 -8.57 12.45 -39.25
C ASN A 299 -9.90 11.94 -39.84
N VAL A 300 -10.95 12.65 -39.56
CA VAL A 300 -12.29 12.44 -40.14
C VAL A 300 -12.24 12.94 -41.57
#